data_0803ed58275d98271a0d095ba94edc62
#
_entry.id   0803ed58275d98271a0d095ba94edc62
#
_cell.length_a   1.000
_cell.length_b   1.000
_cell.length_c   1.000
_cell.angle_alpha   90.00
_cell.angle_beta   90.00
_cell.angle_gamma   90.00
#
_symmetry.space_group_name_H-M   'P 1'
#
loop_
_entity.id
_entity.type
_entity.pdbx_description
1 polymer ?
#
loop_
_entity_poly.entity_id
_entity_poly.type
_entity_poly.pdbx_seq_one_letter_code
_entity_poly.pdbx_strand_id
1 'polypeptide(L)'
;MNDCTIREARTGDESGANYVCLKTGNYGQDGEPFYLEDPDALGRIFVGPYLAYEPELSVILEDKQGICGYALGALDSRAFYRRYEAEWRPGLCSRFPAPQGDANQWTRVQQVHDWYHHPDYFCPEPYEAYPSHLHIDLLPRAQGRGYGRRMLEQVIDRLLRRGSPGAH
;
A
#
# COMPACT_ATOMS: atom_id res chain seq x y z
N MET A 1 -6.69 18.71 -20.85
CA MET A 1 -6.74 17.36 -20.23
C MET A 1 -5.50 17.20 -19.40
N ASN A 2 -5.63 16.89 -18.12
CA ASN A 2 -4.45 16.58 -17.28
C ASN A 2 -3.92 15.22 -17.74
N ASP A 3 -2.79 15.23 -18.42
CA ASP A 3 -2.11 14.00 -18.85
C ASP A 3 -1.35 13.46 -17.64
N CYS A 4 -1.65 12.23 -17.24
CA CYS A 4 -0.94 11.56 -16.18
C CYS A 4 0.18 10.69 -16.77
N THR A 5 1.30 10.63 -16.06
CA THR A 5 2.45 9.79 -16.39
C THR A 5 2.55 8.63 -15.44
N ILE A 6 2.71 7.41 -15.97
CA ILE A 6 3.06 6.24 -15.17
C ILE A 6 4.58 6.11 -15.20
N ARG A 7 5.18 6.02 -14.02
CA ARG A 7 6.63 5.83 -13.88
C ARG A 7 6.96 4.81 -12.79
N GLU A 8 8.19 4.37 -12.76
CA GLU A 8 8.73 3.55 -11.68
C GLU A 8 8.67 4.26 -10.32
N ALA A 9 8.32 3.52 -9.28
CA ALA A 9 8.32 4.03 -7.92
C ALA A 9 9.74 4.24 -7.39
N ARG A 10 9.88 5.17 -6.44
CA ARG A 10 11.11 5.49 -5.72
C ARG A 10 10.83 5.63 -4.24
N THR A 11 11.81 5.43 -3.39
CA THR A 11 11.66 5.62 -1.93
C THR A 11 11.17 7.02 -1.56
N GLY A 12 11.55 8.06 -2.32
CA GLY A 12 11.08 9.42 -2.10
C GLY A 12 9.60 9.68 -2.41
N ASP A 13 8.89 8.72 -2.99
CA ASP A 13 7.46 8.83 -3.32
C ASP A 13 6.54 8.55 -2.12
N GLU A 14 7.08 8.12 -0.98
CA GLU A 14 6.30 7.66 0.18
C GLU A 14 5.24 8.68 0.61
N SER A 15 5.59 9.94 0.76
CA SER A 15 4.64 10.97 1.19
C SER A 15 3.45 11.15 0.22
N GLY A 16 3.72 11.16 -1.08
CA GLY A 16 2.67 11.29 -2.09
C GLY A 16 1.80 10.03 -2.20
N ALA A 17 2.40 8.85 -2.06
CA ALA A 17 1.69 7.58 -2.04
C ALA A 17 0.86 7.42 -0.76
N ASN A 18 1.37 7.84 0.41
CA ASN A 18 0.61 7.90 1.66
C ASN A 18 -0.62 8.80 1.53
N TYR A 19 -0.48 9.95 0.86
CA TYR A 19 -1.63 10.82 0.58
C TYR A 19 -2.70 10.10 -0.26
N VAL A 20 -2.32 9.35 -1.30
CA VAL A 20 -3.26 8.54 -2.08
C VAL A 20 -3.92 7.48 -1.20
N CYS A 21 -3.13 6.74 -0.40
CA CYS A 21 -3.61 5.73 0.53
C CYS A 21 -4.65 6.32 1.52
N LEU A 22 -4.36 7.48 2.11
CA LEU A 22 -5.28 8.21 2.98
C LEU A 22 -6.58 8.55 2.25
N LYS A 23 -6.48 9.15 1.05
CA LYS A 23 -7.64 9.62 0.28
C LYS A 23 -8.49 8.50 -0.32
N THR A 24 -8.01 7.26 -0.27
CA THR A 24 -8.75 6.05 -0.68
C THR A 24 -9.02 5.09 0.50
N GLY A 25 -8.53 5.44 1.69
CA GLY A 25 -8.48 4.59 2.88
C GLY A 25 -9.82 4.27 3.54
N ASN A 26 -10.94 4.76 3.01
CA ASN A 26 -12.27 4.37 3.44
C ASN A 26 -12.98 3.57 2.34
N TYR A 27 -12.52 2.34 2.10
CA TYR A 27 -13.06 1.45 1.05
C TYR A 27 -13.11 2.11 -0.33
N GLY A 28 -12.01 2.76 -0.73
CA GLY A 28 -11.90 3.50 -1.99
C GLY A 28 -12.47 4.91 -1.96
N GLN A 29 -13.05 5.35 -0.83
CA GLN A 29 -13.52 6.70 -0.59
C GLN A 29 -12.52 7.49 0.26
N ASP A 30 -12.73 8.80 0.39
CA ASP A 30 -11.88 9.67 1.20
C ASP A 30 -11.84 9.22 2.67
N GLY A 31 -10.66 8.78 3.11
CA GLY A 31 -10.39 8.37 4.47
C GLY A 31 -9.97 9.50 5.40
N GLU A 32 -9.55 10.66 4.86
CA GLU A 32 -8.98 11.75 5.66
C GLU A 32 -9.80 12.12 6.91
N PRO A 33 -11.16 12.21 6.86
CA PRO A 33 -11.94 12.54 8.05
C PRO A 33 -11.79 11.55 9.22
N PHE A 34 -11.36 10.32 8.95
CA PHE A 34 -11.22 9.25 9.94
C PHE A 34 -9.79 9.11 10.49
N TYR A 35 -8.81 9.74 9.84
CA TYR A 35 -7.39 9.61 10.14
C TYR A 35 -6.70 10.95 10.44
N LEU A 36 -7.45 11.98 10.89
CA LEU A 36 -6.92 13.31 11.17
C LEU A 36 -5.81 13.30 12.24
N GLU A 37 -5.87 12.39 13.21
CA GLU A 37 -4.89 12.29 14.30
C GLU A 37 -3.57 11.67 13.81
N ASP A 38 -3.62 10.82 12.77
CA ASP A 38 -2.45 10.15 12.19
C ASP A 38 -2.71 9.85 10.71
N PRO A 39 -2.52 10.84 9.81
CA PRO A 39 -2.80 10.68 8.37
C PRO A 39 -1.97 9.59 7.68
N ASP A 40 -0.82 9.23 8.23
CA ASP A 40 0.08 8.22 7.67
C ASP A 40 -0.16 6.80 8.20
N ALA A 41 -1.13 6.61 9.10
CA ALA A 41 -1.33 5.33 9.78
C ALA A 41 -1.47 4.16 8.79
N LEU A 42 -2.33 4.29 7.78
CA LEU A 42 -2.52 3.27 6.74
C LEU A 42 -1.28 3.10 5.86
N GLY A 43 -0.66 4.21 5.46
CA GLY A 43 0.49 4.19 4.57
C GLY A 43 1.69 3.44 5.15
N ARG A 44 1.87 3.45 6.47
CA ARG A 44 2.92 2.67 7.15
C ARG A 44 2.75 1.15 6.99
N ILE A 45 1.55 0.67 6.69
CA ILE A 45 1.29 -0.74 6.39
C ILE A 45 1.31 -0.97 4.87
N PHE A 46 0.53 -0.18 4.14
CA PHE A 46 0.15 -0.47 2.78
C PHE A 46 1.01 0.23 1.71
N VAL A 47 1.93 1.10 2.09
CA VAL A 47 2.81 1.84 1.17
C VAL A 47 4.27 1.68 1.54
N GLY A 48 4.65 2.08 2.75
CA GLY A 48 6.05 2.18 3.18
C GLY A 48 6.88 0.93 2.93
N PRO A 49 6.44 -0.27 3.36
CA PRO A 49 7.20 -1.51 3.17
C PRO A 49 7.50 -1.83 1.70
N TYR A 50 6.54 -1.60 0.80
CA TYR A 50 6.72 -1.86 -0.63
C TYR A 50 7.77 -0.94 -1.25
N LEU A 51 7.70 0.35 -0.93
CA LEU A 51 8.68 1.33 -1.43
C LEU A 51 10.06 1.15 -0.80
N ALA A 52 10.12 0.63 0.43
CA ALA A 52 11.38 0.34 1.09
C ALA A 52 12.07 -0.95 0.61
N TYR A 53 11.27 -1.96 0.26
CA TYR A 53 11.79 -3.30 -0.01
C TYR A 53 11.91 -3.65 -1.48
N GLU A 54 10.91 -3.29 -2.28
CA GLU A 54 10.78 -3.71 -3.68
C GLU A 54 10.22 -2.58 -4.57
N PRO A 55 10.80 -1.35 -4.51
CA PRO A 55 10.27 -0.21 -5.28
C PRO A 55 10.26 -0.48 -6.78
N GLU A 56 11.17 -1.31 -7.27
CA GLU A 56 11.27 -1.69 -8.69
C GLU A 56 10.10 -2.55 -9.17
N LEU A 57 9.31 -3.15 -8.28
CA LEU A 57 8.07 -3.88 -8.61
C LEU A 57 6.84 -3.00 -8.56
N SER A 58 7.02 -1.71 -8.31
CA SER A 58 5.94 -0.77 -8.08
C SER A 58 5.96 0.37 -9.09
N VAL A 59 4.79 0.94 -9.37
CA VAL A 59 4.64 2.11 -10.25
C VAL A 59 3.80 3.20 -9.60
N ILE A 60 4.13 4.43 -9.96
CA ILE A 60 3.45 5.65 -9.54
C ILE A 60 2.74 6.28 -10.73
N LEU A 61 1.55 6.79 -10.50
CA LEU A 61 0.83 7.66 -11.41
C LEU A 61 0.89 9.09 -10.89
N GLU A 62 1.37 10.00 -11.71
CA GLU A 62 1.45 11.42 -11.36
C GLU A 62 0.91 12.33 -12.45
N ASP A 63 0.39 13.47 -12.05
CA ASP A 63 -0.05 14.57 -12.91
C ASP A 63 0.61 15.89 -12.44
N LYS A 64 0.18 17.02 -12.99
CA LYS A 64 0.69 18.36 -12.63
C LYS A 64 0.43 18.74 -11.17
N GLN A 65 -0.47 18.05 -10.48
CA GLN A 65 -0.80 18.27 -9.07
C GLN A 65 -0.01 17.34 -8.14
N GLY A 66 0.79 16.42 -8.69
CA GLY A 66 1.57 15.44 -7.96
C GLY A 66 1.04 14.02 -8.10
N ILE A 67 1.44 13.14 -7.18
CA ILE A 67 1.05 11.73 -7.20
C ILE A 67 -0.46 11.60 -7.04
N CYS A 68 -1.08 10.82 -7.92
CA CYS A 68 -2.52 10.59 -7.96
C CYS A 68 -2.90 9.11 -8.02
N GLY A 69 -1.93 8.22 -7.94
CA GLY A 69 -2.14 6.79 -7.86
C GLY A 69 -0.83 6.03 -7.68
N TYR A 70 -0.97 4.81 -7.23
CA TYR A 70 0.12 3.83 -7.17
C TYR A 70 -0.40 2.43 -7.51
N ALA A 71 0.48 1.56 -7.98
CA ALA A 71 0.31 0.12 -7.94
C ALA A 71 1.61 -0.46 -7.36
N LEU A 72 1.50 -1.15 -6.24
CA LEU A 72 2.60 -1.67 -5.46
C LEU A 72 2.59 -3.20 -5.52
N GLY A 73 3.74 -3.81 -5.75
CA GLY A 73 3.88 -5.24 -5.88
C GLY A 73 4.96 -5.81 -4.95
N ALA A 74 4.79 -7.08 -4.59
CA ALA A 74 5.78 -7.88 -3.89
C ALA A 74 5.96 -9.22 -4.60
N LEU A 75 7.21 -9.64 -4.79
CA LEU A 75 7.55 -10.82 -5.59
C LEU A 75 7.11 -12.14 -4.92
N ASP A 76 7.36 -12.24 -3.63
CA ASP A 76 7.04 -13.43 -2.80
C ASP A 76 6.38 -12.99 -1.51
N SER A 77 5.09 -13.27 -1.38
CA SER A 77 4.28 -12.84 -0.23
C SER A 77 4.82 -13.35 1.11
N ARG A 78 5.29 -14.61 1.17
CA ARG A 78 5.86 -15.17 2.40
C ARG A 78 7.17 -14.48 2.79
N ALA A 79 8.04 -14.24 1.81
CA ALA A 79 9.31 -13.56 2.05
C ALA A 79 9.07 -12.10 2.45
N PHE A 80 8.16 -11.41 1.76
CA PHE A 80 7.78 -10.04 2.06
C PHE A 80 7.22 -9.90 3.49
N TYR A 81 6.25 -10.74 3.88
CA TYR A 81 5.64 -10.67 5.21
C TYR A 81 6.62 -11.07 6.31
N ARG A 82 7.48 -12.07 6.09
CA ARG A 82 8.56 -12.38 7.05
C ARG A 82 9.49 -11.20 7.26
N ARG A 83 9.87 -10.50 6.19
CA ARG A 83 10.72 -9.31 6.28
C ARG A 83 10.00 -8.17 6.99
N TYR A 84 8.74 -7.94 6.67
CA TYR A 84 7.89 -6.96 7.35
C TYR A 84 7.84 -7.22 8.88
N GLU A 85 7.58 -8.47 9.28
CA GLU A 85 7.54 -8.88 10.69
C GLU A 85 8.88 -8.67 11.41
N ALA A 86 9.99 -8.97 10.74
CA ALA A 86 11.31 -8.91 11.35
C ALA A 86 11.91 -7.50 11.40
N GLU A 87 11.70 -6.69 10.36
CA GLU A 87 12.43 -5.45 10.16
C GLU A 87 11.54 -4.19 10.28
N TRP A 88 10.27 -4.25 9.86
CA TRP A 88 9.39 -3.07 9.78
C TRP A 88 8.48 -2.93 11.00
N ARG A 89 7.72 -3.97 11.30
CA ARG A 89 6.73 -3.97 12.38
C ARG A 89 7.30 -3.61 13.76
N PRO A 90 8.47 -4.08 14.20
CA PRO A 90 9.01 -3.73 15.51
C PRO A 90 9.18 -2.22 15.71
N GLY A 91 9.56 -1.49 14.63
CA GLY A 91 9.65 -0.04 14.66
C GLY A 91 8.29 0.64 14.83
N LEU A 92 7.24 0.11 14.21
CA LEU A 92 5.87 0.59 14.37
C LEU A 92 5.37 0.35 15.81
N CYS A 93 5.50 -0.86 16.31
CA CYS A 93 5.10 -1.22 17.66
C CYS A 93 5.80 -0.38 18.75
N SER A 94 7.08 -0.04 18.53
CA SER A 94 7.83 0.83 19.45
C SER A 94 7.33 2.28 19.45
N ARG A 95 6.92 2.80 18.30
CA ARG A 95 6.49 4.20 18.15
C ARG A 95 5.02 4.44 18.42
N PHE A 96 4.20 3.45 18.18
CA PHE A 96 2.74 3.51 18.27
C PHE A 96 2.26 2.39 19.21
N PRO A 97 2.06 2.67 20.51
CA PRO A 97 1.61 1.67 21.45
C PRO A 97 0.22 1.13 21.11
N ALA A 98 -0.03 -0.12 21.47
CA ALA A 98 -1.34 -0.73 21.29
C ALA A 98 -2.42 0.10 22.02
N PRO A 99 -3.58 0.33 21.38
CA PRO A 99 -4.66 1.07 22.02
C PRO A 99 -5.20 0.33 23.23
N GLN A 100 -5.74 1.09 24.18
CA GLN A 100 -6.32 0.55 25.41
C GLN A 100 -7.84 0.72 25.39
N GLY A 101 -8.54 -0.06 26.19
CA GLY A 101 -9.98 0.01 26.38
C GLY A 101 -10.80 -0.91 25.45
N ASP A 102 -12.08 -0.63 25.32
CA ASP A 102 -13.00 -1.43 24.53
C ASP A 102 -12.77 -1.19 23.02
N ALA A 103 -12.40 -2.22 22.30
CA ALA A 103 -12.16 -2.16 20.85
C ALA A 103 -13.35 -1.65 20.04
N ASN A 104 -14.59 -1.81 20.54
CA ASN A 104 -15.79 -1.28 19.88
C ASN A 104 -15.88 0.25 19.93
N GLN A 105 -15.07 0.88 20.77
CA GLN A 105 -15.03 2.35 20.94
C GLN A 105 -13.80 2.98 20.27
N TRP A 106 -12.93 2.18 19.67
CA TRP A 106 -11.71 2.70 19.05
C TRP A 106 -11.99 3.53 17.81
N THR A 107 -11.24 4.62 17.66
CA THR A 107 -11.18 5.38 16.41
C THR A 107 -10.55 4.53 15.31
N ARG A 108 -10.68 4.96 14.05
CA ARG A 108 -10.01 4.29 12.93
C ARG A 108 -8.49 4.28 13.09
N VAL A 109 -7.91 5.35 13.62
CA VAL A 109 -6.48 5.42 13.91
C VAL A 109 -6.08 4.38 14.95
N GLN A 110 -6.85 4.25 16.03
CA GLN A 110 -6.59 3.22 17.05
C GLN A 110 -6.70 1.81 16.48
N GLN A 111 -7.69 1.53 15.63
CA GLN A 111 -7.81 0.25 14.94
C GLN A 111 -6.57 -0.07 14.11
N VAL A 112 -6.03 0.91 13.38
CA VAL A 112 -4.80 0.72 12.58
C VAL A 112 -3.57 0.55 13.49
N HIS A 113 -3.48 1.28 14.60
CA HIS A 113 -2.41 1.08 15.56
C HIS A 113 -2.49 -0.32 16.21
N ASP A 114 -3.69 -0.85 16.44
CA ASP A 114 -3.84 -2.25 16.88
C ASP A 114 -3.31 -3.23 15.84
N TRP A 115 -3.55 -3.00 14.55
CA TRP A 115 -3.00 -3.83 13.46
C TRP A 115 -1.47 -3.86 13.43
N TYR A 116 -0.77 -2.84 13.93
CA TYR A 116 0.69 -2.92 14.07
C TYR A 116 1.11 -4.00 15.07
N HIS A 117 0.30 -4.25 16.11
CA HIS A 117 0.55 -5.25 17.15
C HIS A 117 -0.07 -6.61 16.81
N HIS A 118 -1.23 -6.61 16.17
CA HIS A 118 -2.03 -7.78 15.83
C HIS A 118 -2.41 -7.74 14.34
N PRO A 119 -1.46 -8.00 13.43
CA PRO A 119 -1.71 -7.90 11.99
C PRO A 119 -2.73 -8.93 11.51
N ASP A 120 -3.80 -8.49 10.85
CA ASP A 120 -4.77 -9.32 10.15
C ASP A 120 -4.95 -8.93 8.67
N TYR A 121 -4.01 -8.13 8.14
CA TYR A 121 -4.01 -7.62 6.77
C TYR A 121 -3.15 -8.44 5.81
N PHE A 122 -2.52 -9.51 6.27
CA PHE A 122 -1.76 -10.40 5.41
C PHE A 122 -2.69 -11.24 4.55
N CYS A 123 -2.36 -11.37 3.26
CA CYS A 123 -3.11 -12.25 2.38
C CYS A 123 -3.06 -13.69 2.88
N PRO A 124 -4.19 -14.42 2.86
CA PRO A 124 -4.22 -15.81 3.30
C PRO A 124 -3.47 -16.73 2.34
N GLU A 125 -2.86 -17.77 2.88
CA GLU A 125 -2.33 -18.89 2.08
C GLU A 125 -3.46 -19.73 1.46
N PRO A 126 -3.21 -20.51 0.39
CA PRO A 126 -1.90 -20.87 -0.15
C PRO A 126 -1.35 -19.88 -1.19
N TYR A 127 0.01 -19.73 -1.22
CA TYR A 127 0.70 -18.88 -2.19
C TYR A 127 1.32 -19.64 -3.38
N GLU A 128 1.16 -20.97 -3.46
CA GLU A 128 1.91 -21.83 -4.40
C GLU A 128 1.67 -21.44 -5.88
N ALA A 129 0.41 -21.20 -6.24
CA ALA A 129 0.05 -20.82 -7.61
C ALA A 129 0.21 -19.31 -7.87
N TYR A 130 0.10 -18.50 -6.83
CA TYR A 130 0.12 -17.02 -6.89
C TYR A 130 1.01 -16.47 -5.77
N PRO A 131 2.34 -16.67 -5.87
CA PRO A 131 3.24 -16.27 -4.77
C PRO A 131 3.40 -14.77 -4.60
N SER A 132 3.16 -14.00 -5.65
CA SER A 132 3.23 -12.54 -5.60
C SER A 132 1.90 -11.93 -5.17
N HIS A 133 1.97 -10.73 -4.58
CA HIS A 133 0.76 -9.93 -4.37
C HIS A 133 0.97 -8.49 -4.84
N LEU A 134 -0.15 -7.83 -5.07
CA LEU A 134 -0.16 -6.44 -5.48
C LEU A 134 -1.45 -5.75 -5.01
N HIS A 135 -1.36 -4.43 -4.87
CA HIS A 135 -2.55 -3.62 -4.69
C HIS A 135 -2.41 -2.27 -5.41
N ILE A 136 -3.54 -1.61 -5.67
CA ILE A 136 -3.60 -0.40 -6.47
C ILE A 136 -4.64 0.56 -5.90
N ASP A 137 -4.27 1.83 -5.80
CA ASP A 137 -5.18 2.92 -5.48
C ASP A 137 -4.97 4.11 -6.42
N LEU A 138 -6.09 4.72 -6.81
CA LEU A 138 -6.10 5.91 -7.64
C LEU A 138 -7.08 6.94 -7.06
N LEU A 139 -6.63 8.19 -7.00
CA LEU A 139 -7.52 9.31 -6.68
C LEU A 139 -8.62 9.45 -7.74
N PRO A 140 -9.81 9.97 -7.37
CA PRO A 140 -10.94 10.11 -8.30
C PRO A 140 -10.58 10.83 -9.61
N ARG A 141 -9.68 11.83 -9.55
CA ARG A 141 -9.24 12.58 -10.73
C ARG A 141 -8.47 11.73 -11.76
N ALA A 142 -7.97 10.57 -11.38
CA ALA A 142 -7.23 9.65 -12.24
C ALA A 142 -8.06 8.43 -12.68
N GLN A 143 -9.22 8.22 -12.07
CA GLN A 143 -10.10 7.08 -12.37
C GLN A 143 -10.84 7.22 -13.71
N GLY A 144 -11.39 6.11 -14.22
CA GLY A 144 -12.21 6.09 -15.43
C GLY A 144 -11.45 6.33 -16.76
N ARG A 145 -10.11 6.41 -16.74
CA ARG A 145 -9.25 6.76 -17.88
C ARG A 145 -8.31 5.63 -18.32
N GLY A 146 -8.51 4.43 -17.78
CA GLY A 146 -7.71 3.25 -18.12
C GLY A 146 -6.32 3.20 -17.47
N TYR A 147 -5.97 4.17 -16.62
CA TYR A 147 -4.65 4.17 -15.96
C TYR A 147 -4.46 2.97 -15.02
N GLY A 148 -5.48 2.60 -14.24
CA GLY A 148 -5.40 1.46 -13.33
C GLY A 148 -5.01 0.17 -14.05
N ARG A 149 -5.66 -0.14 -15.18
CA ARG A 149 -5.31 -1.28 -16.01
C ARG A 149 -3.86 -1.22 -16.49
N ARG A 150 -3.41 -0.08 -17.02
CA ARG A 150 -2.04 0.10 -17.51
C ARG A 150 -0.99 -0.03 -16.41
N MET A 151 -1.30 0.40 -15.20
CA MET A 151 -0.42 0.26 -14.04
C MET A 151 -0.32 -1.21 -13.61
N LEU A 152 -1.45 -1.90 -13.50
CA LEU A 152 -1.47 -3.34 -13.18
C LEU A 152 -0.71 -4.15 -14.23
N GLU A 153 -0.90 -3.89 -15.52
CA GLU A 153 -0.16 -4.55 -16.62
C GLU A 153 1.36 -4.37 -16.43
N GLN A 154 1.82 -3.17 -16.03
CA GLN A 154 3.25 -2.93 -15.78
C GLN A 154 3.78 -3.68 -14.55
N VAL A 155 3.03 -3.72 -13.44
CA VAL A 155 3.45 -4.46 -12.24
C VAL A 155 3.49 -5.96 -12.54
N ILE A 156 2.45 -6.51 -13.18
CA ILE A 156 2.39 -7.92 -13.55
C ILE A 156 3.55 -8.30 -14.48
N ASP A 157 3.85 -7.46 -15.49
CA ASP A 157 4.99 -7.69 -16.38
C ASP A 157 6.34 -7.73 -15.61
N ARG A 158 6.52 -6.86 -14.63
CA ARG A 158 7.70 -6.86 -13.76
C ARG A 158 7.80 -8.13 -12.91
N LEU A 159 6.68 -8.57 -12.31
CA LEU A 159 6.61 -9.81 -11.54
C LEU A 159 6.93 -11.02 -12.40
N LEU A 160 6.35 -11.13 -13.60
CA LEU A 160 6.63 -12.20 -14.57
C LEU A 160 8.10 -12.23 -14.97
N ARG A 161 8.73 -11.08 -15.27
CA ARG A 161 10.17 -11.00 -15.59
C ARG A 161 11.08 -11.43 -14.44
N ARG A 162 10.60 -11.34 -13.19
CA ARG A 162 11.30 -11.84 -12.00
C ARG A 162 10.97 -13.30 -11.69
N GLY A 163 10.23 -13.99 -12.57
CA GLY A 163 9.93 -15.41 -12.47
C GLY A 163 8.70 -15.76 -11.63
N SER A 164 7.87 -14.80 -11.25
CA SER A 164 6.59 -15.10 -10.59
C SER A 164 5.65 -15.84 -11.55
N PRO A 165 5.05 -16.99 -11.18
CA PRO A 165 4.05 -17.65 -11.99
C PRO A 165 2.66 -17.00 -11.92
N GLY A 166 2.41 -16.13 -10.93
CA GLY A 166 1.14 -15.45 -10.75
C GLY A 166 1.10 -14.55 -9.51
N ALA A 167 0.08 -13.70 -9.47
CA ALA A 167 -0.17 -12.77 -8.37
C ALA A 167 -1.64 -12.79 -7.93
N HIS A 168 -1.91 -12.40 -6.69
CA HIS A 168 -3.24 -12.22 -6.10
C HIS A 168 -3.41 -10.80 -5.55
#